data_628638f33737166bb879bcca5e235d70
#
_entry.id   628638f33737166bb879bcca5e235d70
#
_cell.length_a   1.000
_cell.length_b   1.000
_cell.length_c   1.000
_cell.angle_alpha   90.00
_cell.angle_beta   90.00
_cell.angle_gamma   90.00
#
_symmetry.space_group_name_H-M   'P 1'
#
loop_
_entity.id
_entity.type
_entity.pdbx_description
1 polymer ?
#
loop_
_entity_poly.entity_id
_entity_poly.type
_entity_poly.pdbx_seq_one_letter_code
_entity_poly.pdbx_strand_id
1 'polypeptide(L)'
;VDEEQGVKPLEVVAAVIRDAQGRVLVAQRPIDKHQGGKWEFPGGKVEQGESRRSALGRELNEELGIEISSSKRLISIYHEYEDKSIYLDVYEVNHWGGEPSGCEGQPVKWVEVDELKTLDFPDANAPIIDAVCLPKLLKYLKPVATDGAFREQVNQSLEDGHKLLFHNYEEQPISHEQLNWLLDTAAEKKAEVVFQSPPPLVRNDYGIHLNHEALVKAHEKPAAQRVSASCYNPGELFKAQRLGVDFIILEPVLMNLFSTGHEALGWPMFQSLAARVNIPVYASGGVSEKDLELAREYGAQGIASTSLS
;
A
#
# COMPACT_ATOMS: atom_id res chain seq x y z
N VAL A 1 -18.02 34.39 -17.70
CA VAL A 1 -16.95 33.46 -17.31
C VAL A 1 -17.67 32.14 -17.07
N ASP A 2 -17.67 31.29 -18.10
CA ASP A 2 -18.29 29.97 -18.04
C ASP A 2 -17.51 29.12 -17.02
N GLU A 3 -18.21 28.72 -15.98
CA GLU A 3 -17.74 27.63 -15.10
C GLU A 3 -17.70 26.36 -15.98
N GLU A 4 -16.50 25.88 -16.33
CA GLU A 4 -16.32 24.54 -16.83
C GLU A 4 -16.91 23.58 -15.80
N GLN A 5 -18.10 23.10 -16.04
CA GLN A 5 -18.66 21.97 -15.32
C GLN A 5 -17.82 20.75 -15.66
N GLY A 6 -16.74 20.56 -14.90
CA GLY A 6 -15.93 19.34 -14.98
C GLY A 6 -16.84 18.13 -14.77
N VAL A 7 -16.81 17.18 -15.71
CA VAL A 7 -17.59 15.95 -15.61
C VAL A 7 -17.26 15.28 -14.28
N LYS A 8 -18.28 15.13 -13.41
CA LYS A 8 -18.09 14.49 -12.10
C LYS A 8 -17.56 13.05 -12.35
N PRO A 9 -16.47 12.66 -11.68
CA PRO A 9 -15.93 11.32 -11.86
C PRO A 9 -16.97 10.26 -11.47
N LEU A 10 -16.99 9.15 -12.22
CA LEU A 10 -17.81 8.00 -11.91
C LEU A 10 -17.32 7.38 -10.60
N GLU A 11 -18.18 7.31 -9.59
CA GLU A 11 -17.87 6.67 -8.33
C GLU A 11 -18.01 5.15 -8.47
N VAL A 12 -16.95 4.42 -8.12
CA VAL A 12 -16.85 2.96 -8.21
C VAL A 12 -16.32 2.42 -6.89
N VAL A 13 -16.80 1.27 -6.46
CA VAL A 13 -16.29 0.51 -5.33
C VAL A 13 -15.74 -0.84 -5.79
N ALA A 14 -14.69 -1.33 -5.13
CA ALA A 14 -14.14 -2.66 -5.39
C ALA A 14 -13.72 -3.34 -4.07
N ALA A 15 -13.68 -4.68 -4.09
CA ALA A 15 -13.30 -5.49 -2.95
C ALA A 15 -12.04 -6.31 -3.19
N VAL A 16 -11.08 -6.19 -2.30
CA VAL A 16 -10.02 -7.17 -2.09
C VAL A 16 -10.52 -8.19 -1.07
N ILE A 17 -11.05 -9.30 -1.56
CA ILE A 17 -11.61 -10.37 -0.73
C ILE A 17 -10.49 -11.36 -0.44
N ARG A 18 -10.20 -11.62 0.86
CA ARG A 18 -9.15 -12.55 1.29
C ARG A 18 -9.72 -13.73 2.03
N ASP A 19 -9.36 -14.93 1.60
CA ASP A 19 -9.70 -16.16 2.34
C ASP A 19 -8.78 -16.38 3.56
N ALA A 20 -9.07 -17.46 4.30
CA ALA A 20 -8.29 -17.83 5.49
C ALA A 20 -6.83 -18.23 5.18
N GLN A 21 -6.50 -18.51 3.93
CA GLN A 21 -5.15 -18.79 3.43
C GLN A 21 -4.42 -17.54 2.96
N GLY A 22 -5.11 -16.38 2.94
CA GLY A 22 -4.57 -15.10 2.48
C GLY A 22 -4.63 -14.89 0.96
N ARG A 23 -5.24 -15.84 0.21
CA ARG A 23 -5.45 -15.73 -1.23
C ARG A 23 -6.51 -14.66 -1.53
N VAL A 24 -6.42 -14.08 -2.70
CA VAL A 24 -7.30 -12.99 -3.15
C VAL A 24 -8.26 -13.50 -4.22
N LEU A 25 -9.54 -13.17 -4.11
CA LEU A 25 -10.53 -13.47 -5.15
C LEU A 25 -10.45 -12.42 -6.24
N VAL A 26 -10.38 -12.89 -7.49
CA VAL A 26 -10.45 -12.05 -8.69
C VAL A 26 -11.51 -12.58 -9.64
N ALA A 27 -12.17 -11.67 -10.36
CA ALA A 27 -13.15 -11.95 -11.39
C ALA A 27 -12.60 -11.58 -12.77
N GLN A 28 -13.05 -12.26 -13.83
CA GLN A 28 -12.68 -11.90 -15.19
C GLN A 28 -13.80 -11.08 -15.83
N ARG A 29 -13.44 -9.92 -16.38
CA ARG A 29 -14.39 -9.03 -17.06
C ARG A 29 -15.00 -9.70 -18.28
N PRO A 30 -16.31 -9.59 -18.49
CA PRO A 30 -16.93 -10.04 -19.71
C PRO A 30 -16.25 -9.45 -20.95
N ILE A 31 -16.09 -10.27 -22.00
CA ILE A 31 -15.29 -9.90 -23.19
C ILE A 31 -15.86 -8.69 -23.95
N ASP A 32 -17.16 -8.47 -23.86
CA ASP A 32 -17.90 -7.39 -24.50
C ASP A 32 -17.88 -6.06 -23.73
N LYS A 33 -17.32 -6.05 -22.53
CA LYS A 33 -17.18 -4.84 -21.69
C LYS A 33 -15.88 -4.09 -21.98
N HIS A 34 -15.83 -2.82 -21.58
CA HIS A 34 -14.57 -2.04 -21.59
C HIS A 34 -13.48 -2.77 -20.82
N GLN A 35 -12.28 -2.95 -21.41
CA GLN A 35 -11.20 -3.77 -20.87
C GLN A 35 -11.58 -5.26 -20.69
N GLY A 36 -12.47 -5.79 -21.53
CA GLY A 36 -12.96 -7.18 -21.49
C GLY A 36 -11.84 -8.23 -21.55
N GLY A 37 -12.02 -9.34 -20.84
CA GLY A 37 -11.06 -10.43 -20.72
C GLY A 37 -9.97 -10.22 -19.66
N LYS A 38 -9.78 -9.01 -19.15
CA LYS A 38 -8.86 -8.72 -18.06
C LYS A 38 -9.43 -9.16 -16.72
N TRP A 39 -8.53 -9.39 -15.75
CA TRP A 39 -8.90 -9.67 -14.37
C TRP A 39 -9.21 -8.38 -13.63
N GLU A 40 -10.09 -8.44 -12.65
CA GLU A 40 -10.46 -7.30 -11.82
C GLU A 40 -10.77 -7.73 -10.38
N PHE A 41 -10.72 -6.76 -9.48
CA PHE A 41 -11.29 -6.92 -8.14
C PHE A 41 -12.81 -6.72 -8.25
N PRO A 42 -13.64 -7.65 -7.70
CA PRO A 42 -15.10 -7.57 -7.77
C PRO A 42 -15.64 -6.25 -7.22
N GLY A 43 -16.67 -5.71 -7.85
CA GLY A 43 -17.30 -4.46 -7.46
C GLY A 43 -17.89 -3.71 -8.63
N GLY A 44 -18.49 -2.55 -8.39
CA GLY A 44 -19.16 -1.80 -9.41
C GLY A 44 -19.47 -0.36 -9.06
N LYS A 45 -20.46 0.21 -9.73
CA LYS A 45 -20.78 1.63 -9.62
C LYS A 45 -21.58 1.93 -8.35
N VAL A 46 -21.31 3.09 -7.75
CA VAL A 46 -22.16 3.63 -6.69
C VAL A 46 -23.38 4.27 -7.31
N GLU A 47 -24.57 3.82 -6.94
CA GLU A 47 -25.82 4.37 -7.43
C GLU A 47 -26.19 5.70 -6.74
N GLN A 48 -27.12 6.44 -7.33
CA GLN A 48 -27.54 7.73 -6.81
C GLN A 48 -28.22 7.57 -5.44
N GLY A 49 -27.67 8.25 -4.42
CA GLY A 49 -28.19 8.20 -3.06
C GLY A 49 -27.70 7.02 -2.23
N GLU A 50 -26.88 6.15 -2.81
CA GLU A 50 -26.30 5.01 -2.13
C GLU A 50 -24.99 5.38 -1.43
N SER A 51 -24.73 4.80 -0.25
CA SER A 51 -23.43 4.90 0.36
C SER A 51 -22.43 3.92 -0.31
N ARG A 52 -21.14 4.26 -0.31
CA ARG A 52 -20.11 3.38 -0.90
C ARG A 52 -20.07 1.98 -0.28
N ARG A 53 -20.34 1.86 1.03
CA ARG A 53 -20.41 0.55 1.70
C ARG A 53 -21.66 -0.24 1.29
N SER A 54 -22.81 0.44 1.09
CA SER A 54 -24.02 -0.20 0.60
C SER A 54 -23.82 -0.69 -0.84
N ALA A 55 -23.23 0.14 -1.70
CA ALA A 55 -22.86 -0.22 -3.07
C ALA A 55 -21.96 -1.46 -3.09
N LEU A 56 -20.92 -1.48 -2.25
CA LEU A 56 -20.02 -2.62 -2.14
C LEU A 56 -20.77 -3.91 -1.79
N GLY A 57 -21.65 -3.85 -0.77
CA GLY A 57 -22.44 -5.03 -0.37
C GLY A 57 -23.39 -5.51 -1.46
N ARG A 58 -24.07 -4.58 -2.15
CA ARG A 58 -24.98 -4.90 -3.27
C ARG A 58 -24.21 -5.54 -4.43
N GLU A 59 -23.12 -4.92 -4.89
CA GLU A 59 -22.31 -5.42 -6.02
C GLU A 59 -21.73 -6.81 -5.72
N LEU A 60 -21.19 -7.04 -4.52
CA LEU A 60 -20.66 -8.35 -4.15
C LEU A 60 -21.74 -9.43 -4.01
N ASN A 61 -22.95 -9.05 -3.65
CA ASN A 61 -24.08 -9.97 -3.63
C ASN A 61 -24.54 -10.29 -5.08
N GLU A 62 -24.65 -9.31 -5.94
CA GLU A 62 -25.05 -9.47 -7.35
C GLU A 62 -24.01 -10.28 -8.15
N GLU A 63 -22.73 -9.91 -8.05
CA GLU A 63 -21.65 -10.54 -8.82
C GLU A 63 -21.22 -11.91 -8.30
N LEU A 64 -21.20 -12.09 -6.96
CA LEU A 64 -20.59 -13.26 -6.32
C LEU A 64 -21.53 -14.09 -5.45
N GLY A 65 -22.73 -13.60 -5.15
CA GLY A 65 -23.68 -14.28 -4.26
C GLY A 65 -23.24 -14.29 -2.79
N ILE A 66 -22.40 -13.34 -2.35
CA ILE A 66 -21.92 -13.27 -0.97
C ILE A 66 -22.50 -12.08 -0.21
N GLU A 67 -22.65 -12.24 1.10
CA GLU A 67 -23.05 -11.17 2.02
C GLU A 67 -21.87 -10.77 2.90
N ILE A 68 -21.38 -9.53 2.76
CA ILE A 68 -20.26 -9.05 3.56
C ILE A 68 -20.72 -8.60 4.95
N SER A 69 -20.00 -9.02 5.99
CA SER A 69 -20.27 -8.61 7.38
C SER A 69 -19.45 -7.42 7.82
N SER A 70 -18.27 -7.20 7.22
CA SER A 70 -17.42 -6.05 7.49
C SER A 70 -16.51 -5.74 6.32
N SER A 71 -16.14 -4.47 6.19
CA SER A 71 -15.15 -4.03 5.20
C SER A 71 -14.30 -2.91 5.77
N LYS A 72 -13.01 -2.89 5.45
CA LYS A 72 -12.07 -1.82 5.80
C LYS A 72 -11.54 -1.17 4.53
N ARG A 73 -11.49 0.14 4.50
CA ARG A 73 -10.91 0.86 3.35
C ARG A 73 -9.44 0.46 3.17
N LEU A 74 -9.03 0.17 1.95
CA LEU A 74 -7.66 -0.14 1.59
C LEU A 74 -6.98 1.06 0.92
N ILE A 75 -7.52 1.53 -0.20
CA ILE A 75 -6.97 2.64 -0.97
C ILE A 75 -8.09 3.34 -1.76
N SER A 76 -7.90 4.61 -2.08
CA SER A 76 -8.75 5.34 -3.04
C SER A 76 -7.90 5.82 -4.19
N ILE A 77 -8.45 5.69 -5.40
CA ILE A 77 -7.73 5.95 -6.64
C ILE A 77 -8.59 6.87 -7.50
N TYR A 78 -8.01 7.98 -7.93
CA TYR A 78 -8.56 8.79 -9.00
C TYR A 78 -7.81 8.42 -10.30
N HIS A 79 -8.53 7.99 -11.31
CA HIS A 79 -7.95 7.61 -12.60
C HIS A 79 -8.71 8.24 -13.76
N GLU A 80 -7.95 8.80 -14.70
CA GLU A 80 -8.49 9.38 -15.92
C GLU A 80 -8.23 8.43 -17.10
N TYR A 81 -9.31 7.95 -17.72
CA TYR A 81 -9.29 7.32 -19.03
C TYR A 81 -9.54 8.39 -20.11
N GLU A 82 -9.31 8.07 -21.36
CA GLU A 82 -9.56 8.98 -22.46
C GLU A 82 -11.03 9.44 -22.55
N ASP A 83 -11.97 8.58 -22.17
CA ASP A 83 -13.42 8.78 -22.27
C ASP A 83 -14.11 9.15 -20.96
N LYS A 84 -13.47 8.97 -19.82
CA LYS A 84 -14.08 9.19 -18.50
C LYS A 84 -13.07 9.26 -17.37
N SER A 85 -13.45 9.92 -16.28
CA SER A 85 -12.72 9.86 -15.00
C SER A 85 -13.47 8.95 -14.03
N ILE A 86 -12.73 8.19 -13.23
CA ILE A 86 -13.27 7.34 -12.17
C ILE A 86 -12.66 7.71 -10.82
N TYR A 87 -13.47 7.60 -9.77
CA TYR A 87 -13.02 7.60 -8.40
C TYR A 87 -13.32 6.22 -7.80
N LEU A 88 -12.28 5.43 -7.59
CA LEU A 88 -12.37 4.04 -7.17
C LEU A 88 -12.02 3.92 -5.69
N ASP A 89 -13.00 3.59 -4.84
CA ASP A 89 -12.79 3.25 -3.44
C ASP A 89 -12.67 1.74 -3.26
N VAL A 90 -11.52 1.28 -2.78
CA VAL A 90 -11.21 -0.13 -2.61
C VAL A 90 -11.27 -0.52 -1.14
N TYR A 91 -11.94 -1.62 -0.86
CA TYR A 91 -12.14 -2.16 0.49
C TYR A 91 -11.56 -3.56 0.62
N GLU A 92 -10.95 -3.83 1.75
CA GLU A 92 -10.54 -5.18 2.15
C GLU A 92 -11.71 -5.86 2.87
N VAL A 93 -12.04 -7.08 2.43
CA VAL A 93 -13.13 -7.92 2.95
C VAL A 93 -12.55 -9.26 3.37
N ASN A 94 -12.62 -9.56 4.67
CA ASN A 94 -12.09 -10.80 5.26
C ASN A 94 -13.18 -11.69 5.87
N HIS A 95 -14.42 -11.19 5.95
CA HIS A 95 -15.54 -11.91 6.54
C HIS A 95 -16.81 -11.73 5.70
N TRP A 96 -17.36 -12.83 5.23
CA TRP A 96 -18.60 -12.88 4.44
C TRP A 96 -19.34 -14.18 4.71
N GLY A 97 -20.63 -14.21 4.33
CA GLY A 97 -21.45 -15.41 4.26
C GLY A 97 -21.67 -15.82 2.80
N GLY A 98 -21.91 -17.10 2.58
CA GLY A 98 -22.09 -17.67 1.24
C GLY A 98 -20.79 -18.21 0.63
N GLU A 99 -20.92 -18.87 -0.53
CA GLU A 99 -19.80 -19.41 -1.31
C GLU A 99 -19.62 -18.53 -2.56
N PRO A 100 -18.48 -17.84 -2.73
CA PRO A 100 -18.29 -16.92 -3.87
C PRO A 100 -18.30 -17.68 -5.20
N SER A 101 -19.15 -17.23 -6.13
CA SER A 101 -19.24 -17.77 -7.48
C SER A 101 -19.59 -16.68 -8.47
N GLY A 102 -19.25 -16.85 -9.75
CA GLY A 102 -19.60 -15.87 -10.79
C GLY A 102 -21.09 -15.90 -11.15
N CYS A 103 -21.91 -15.12 -10.43
CA CYS A 103 -23.37 -15.10 -10.59
C CYS A 103 -23.82 -14.49 -11.92
N GLU A 104 -22.99 -13.67 -12.56
CA GLU A 104 -23.22 -13.12 -13.91
C GLU A 104 -22.60 -13.97 -15.03
N GLY A 105 -22.11 -15.18 -14.71
CA GLY A 105 -21.43 -16.08 -15.65
C GLY A 105 -19.96 -15.78 -15.88
N GLN A 106 -19.40 -14.79 -15.17
CA GLN A 106 -17.99 -14.45 -15.22
C GLN A 106 -17.15 -15.50 -14.47
N PRO A 107 -15.95 -15.87 -15.00
CA PRO A 107 -14.99 -16.69 -14.26
C PRO A 107 -14.50 -15.98 -13.00
N VAL A 108 -14.43 -16.69 -11.89
CA VAL A 108 -13.80 -16.23 -10.66
C VAL A 108 -12.76 -17.23 -10.20
N LYS A 109 -11.69 -16.77 -9.57
CA LYS A 109 -10.64 -17.63 -9.00
C LYS A 109 -9.97 -17.01 -7.79
N TRP A 110 -9.49 -17.88 -6.89
CA TRP A 110 -8.58 -17.53 -5.83
C TRP A 110 -7.14 -17.57 -6.34
N VAL A 111 -6.37 -16.52 -6.06
CA VAL A 111 -4.96 -16.41 -6.47
C VAL A 111 -4.08 -16.05 -5.26
N GLU A 112 -2.86 -16.55 -5.26
CA GLU A 112 -1.85 -16.10 -4.29
C GLU A 112 -1.50 -14.63 -4.56
N VAL A 113 -1.16 -13.88 -3.50
CA VAL A 113 -0.84 -12.45 -3.61
C VAL A 113 0.29 -12.20 -4.62
N ASP A 114 1.31 -13.07 -4.63
CA ASP A 114 2.45 -12.95 -5.55
C ASP A 114 2.05 -13.15 -7.02
N GLU A 115 0.97 -13.88 -7.30
CA GLU A 115 0.46 -14.12 -8.65
C GLU A 115 -0.28 -12.91 -9.23
N LEU A 116 -0.78 -11.98 -8.38
CA LEU A 116 -1.53 -10.81 -8.86
C LEU A 116 -0.77 -10.00 -9.91
N LYS A 117 0.56 -9.85 -9.74
CA LYS A 117 1.41 -9.10 -10.68
C LYS A 117 1.61 -9.78 -12.03
N THR A 118 1.25 -11.06 -12.15
CA THR A 118 1.38 -11.84 -13.40
C THR A 118 0.10 -11.85 -14.22
N LEU A 119 -1.01 -11.38 -13.64
CA LEU A 119 -2.31 -11.33 -14.30
C LEU A 119 -2.48 -10.01 -15.06
N ASP A 120 -3.22 -10.06 -16.17
CA ASP A 120 -3.56 -8.87 -16.95
C ASP A 120 -4.75 -8.14 -16.31
N PHE A 121 -4.48 -7.02 -15.64
CA PHE A 121 -5.47 -6.13 -15.04
C PHE A 121 -5.58 -4.82 -15.83
N PRO A 122 -6.71 -4.08 -15.74
CA PRO A 122 -6.77 -2.68 -16.14
C PRO A 122 -5.76 -1.81 -15.37
N ASP A 123 -5.24 -0.76 -16.01
CA ASP A 123 -4.20 0.11 -15.43
C ASP A 123 -4.60 0.74 -14.08
N ALA A 124 -5.88 1.09 -13.93
CA ALA A 124 -6.42 1.61 -12.66
C ALA A 124 -6.30 0.62 -11.49
N ASN A 125 -6.06 -0.67 -11.73
CA ASN A 125 -5.90 -1.68 -10.69
C ASN A 125 -4.45 -1.82 -10.19
N ALA A 126 -3.46 -1.27 -10.89
CA ALA A 126 -2.06 -1.37 -10.48
C ALA A 126 -1.82 -0.86 -9.04
N PRO A 127 -2.32 0.31 -8.61
CA PRO A 127 -2.16 0.77 -7.24
C PRO A 127 -2.86 -0.13 -6.19
N ILE A 128 -3.94 -0.85 -6.60
CA ILE A 128 -4.60 -1.83 -5.71
C ILE A 128 -3.67 -3.01 -5.48
N ILE A 129 -3.08 -3.54 -6.56
CA ILE A 129 -2.14 -4.67 -6.49
C ILE A 129 -0.95 -4.30 -5.60
N ASP A 130 -0.41 -3.09 -5.75
CA ASP A 130 0.67 -2.62 -4.89
C ASP A 130 0.24 -2.56 -3.42
N ALA A 131 -0.95 -2.01 -3.12
CA ALA A 131 -1.49 -1.97 -1.77
C ALA A 131 -1.74 -3.37 -1.18
N VAL A 132 -2.20 -4.33 -2.01
CA VAL A 132 -2.42 -5.73 -1.62
C VAL A 132 -1.12 -6.46 -1.28
N CYS A 133 -0.06 -6.19 -2.04
CA CYS A 133 1.26 -6.80 -1.86
C CYS A 133 2.08 -6.20 -0.71
N LEU A 134 1.70 -5.03 -0.21
CA LEU A 134 2.42 -4.35 0.86
C LEU A 134 1.96 -4.84 2.25
N PRO A 135 2.89 -5.08 3.21
CA PRO A 135 2.54 -5.42 4.58
C PRO A 135 1.88 -4.24 5.29
N LYS A 136 1.23 -4.49 6.41
CA LYS A 136 0.59 -3.43 7.23
C LYS A 136 1.56 -2.79 8.23
N LEU A 137 2.66 -3.46 8.53
CA LEU A 137 3.68 -3.01 9.47
C LEU A 137 5.04 -2.94 8.78
N LEU A 138 5.66 -1.76 8.82
CA LEU A 138 7.01 -1.52 8.34
C LEU A 138 7.93 -1.37 9.54
N LYS A 139 8.90 -2.27 9.68
CA LYS A 139 9.84 -2.30 10.80
C LYS A 139 11.09 -1.50 10.49
N TYR A 140 11.33 -0.42 11.23
CA TYR A 140 12.65 0.22 11.27
C TYR A 140 13.59 -0.55 12.17
N LEU A 141 14.73 -0.97 11.64
CA LEU A 141 15.82 -1.52 12.43
C LEU A 141 16.50 -0.40 13.19
N LYS A 142 16.71 -0.61 14.50
CA LYS A 142 17.37 0.38 15.37
C LYS A 142 18.88 0.21 15.28
N PRO A 143 19.67 1.29 15.34
CA PRO A 143 21.11 1.18 15.52
C PRO A 143 21.47 0.38 16.76
N VAL A 144 22.39 -0.57 16.61
CA VAL A 144 22.89 -1.43 17.69
C VAL A 144 24.41 -1.52 17.67
N ALA A 145 25.03 -1.76 18.82
CA ALA A 145 26.47 -1.62 18.99
C ALA A 145 27.30 -2.79 18.44
N THR A 146 26.69 -3.96 18.25
CA THR A 146 27.44 -5.19 17.88
C THR A 146 26.78 -5.95 16.73
N ASP A 147 27.57 -6.70 15.98
CA ASP A 147 27.07 -7.60 14.92
C ASP A 147 26.07 -8.63 15.47
N GLY A 148 26.37 -9.21 16.63
CA GLY A 148 25.45 -10.16 17.27
C GLY A 148 24.08 -9.56 17.57
N ALA A 149 24.03 -8.35 18.13
CA ALA A 149 22.77 -7.66 18.39
C ALA A 149 22.03 -7.26 17.09
N PHE A 150 22.78 -6.93 16.03
CA PHE A 150 22.18 -6.67 14.71
C PHE A 150 21.51 -7.92 14.15
N ARG A 151 22.21 -9.05 14.14
CA ARG A 151 21.66 -10.33 13.65
C ARG A 151 20.47 -10.79 14.48
N GLU A 152 20.54 -10.65 15.80
CA GLU A 152 19.43 -10.97 16.71
C GLU A 152 18.20 -10.11 16.39
N GLN A 153 18.36 -8.79 16.25
CA GLN A 153 17.25 -7.88 15.89
C GLN A 153 16.60 -8.23 14.56
N VAL A 154 17.39 -8.54 13.53
CA VAL A 154 16.88 -8.95 12.21
C VAL A 154 16.10 -10.26 12.31
N ASN A 155 16.70 -11.30 12.94
CA ASN A 155 16.06 -12.60 13.10
C ASN A 155 14.74 -12.47 13.87
N GLN A 156 14.74 -11.74 14.99
CA GLN A 156 13.53 -11.52 15.78
C GLN A 156 12.45 -10.82 14.94
N SER A 157 12.81 -9.76 14.20
CA SER A 157 11.86 -9.07 13.33
C SER A 157 11.24 -9.99 12.26
N LEU A 158 12.02 -10.89 11.70
CA LEU A 158 11.55 -11.87 10.71
C LEU A 158 10.70 -12.97 11.34
N GLU A 159 11.02 -13.41 12.56
CA GLU A 159 10.22 -14.37 13.35
C GLU A 159 8.88 -13.77 13.77
N ASP A 160 8.84 -12.49 14.13
CA ASP A 160 7.62 -11.73 14.42
C ASP A 160 6.75 -11.51 13.15
N GLY A 161 7.25 -11.93 11.99
CA GLY A 161 6.51 -11.91 10.73
C GLY A 161 6.62 -10.61 9.94
N HIS A 162 7.53 -9.70 10.30
CA HIS A 162 7.76 -8.49 9.51
C HIS A 162 8.30 -8.83 8.12
N LYS A 163 7.66 -8.30 7.08
CA LYS A 163 7.98 -8.57 5.66
C LYS A 163 8.67 -7.41 4.96
N LEU A 164 8.81 -6.26 5.63
CA LEU A 164 9.50 -5.10 5.09
C LEU A 164 10.32 -4.45 6.22
N LEU A 165 11.65 -4.56 6.09
CA LEU A 165 12.61 -4.07 7.06
C LEU A 165 13.31 -2.82 6.51
N PHE A 166 13.32 -1.74 7.29
CA PHE A 166 14.05 -0.51 6.96
C PHE A 166 15.37 -0.45 7.71
N HIS A 167 16.45 -0.21 6.96
CA HIS A 167 17.77 0.01 7.53
C HIS A 167 18.34 1.35 7.08
N ASN A 168 18.71 2.19 8.05
CA ASN A 168 19.41 3.45 7.77
C ASN A 168 20.92 3.19 7.74
N TYR A 169 21.49 3.08 6.55
CA TYR A 169 22.90 2.79 6.36
C TYR A 169 23.82 3.92 6.81
N GLU A 170 23.35 5.17 6.75
CA GLU A 170 24.12 6.34 7.21
C GLU A 170 24.27 6.37 8.73
N GLU A 171 23.21 6.02 9.46
CA GLU A 171 23.24 5.94 10.94
C GLU A 171 23.96 4.68 11.44
N GLN A 172 23.81 3.58 10.72
CA GLN A 172 24.44 2.31 11.02
C GLN A 172 25.06 1.68 9.78
N PRO A 173 26.30 2.06 9.41
CA PRO A 173 27.04 1.36 8.36
C PRO A 173 27.25 -0.12 8.72
N ILE A 174 27.00 -1.00 7.76
CA ILE A 174 27.21 -2.45 7.88
C ILE A 174 28.25 -2.92 6.87
N SER A 175 28.98 -3.96 7.22
CA SER A 175 29.99 -4.56 6.32
C SER A 175 29.33 -5.27 5.13
N HIS A 176 30.08 -5.55 4.07
CA HIS A 176 29.61 -6.36 2.94
C HIS A 176 29.12 -7.74 3.38
N GLU A 177 29.75 -8.36 4.38
CA GLU A 177 29.32 -9.62 4.93
C GLU A 177 27.95 -9.52 5.60
N GLN A 178 27.79 -8.54 6.49
CA GLN A 178 26.51 -8.28 7.17
C GLN A 178 25.38 -7.97 6.17
N LEU A 179 25.70 -7.19 5.14
CA LEU A 179 24.72 -6.83 4.11
C LEU A 179 24.26 -8.07 3.33
N ASN A 180 25.21 -8.91 2.83
CA ASN A 180 24.84 -10.12 2.13
C ASN A 180 24.01 -11.03 3.02
N TRP A 181 24.44 -11.23 4.27
CA TRP A 181 23.70 -12.02 5.25
C TRP A 181 22.28 -11.45 5.47
N LEU A 182 22.13 -10.13 5.62
CA LEU A 182 20.82 -9.48 5.81
C LEU A 182 19.88 -9.75 4.63
N LEU A 183 20.35 -9.52 3.40
CA LEU A 183 19.54 -9.68 2.19
C LEU A 183 19.18 -11.15 1.97
N ASP A 184 20.13 -12.07 2.13
CA ASP A 184 19.90 -13.51 1.95
C ASP A 184 18.92 -14.04 3.02
N THR A 185 19.10 -13.64 4.29
CA THR A 185 18.20 -14.04 5.40
C THR A 185 16.78 -13.49 5.20
N ALA A 186 16.65 -12.25 4.76
CA ALA A 186 15.35 -11.65 4.45
C ALA A 186 14.66 -12.39 3.29
N ALA A 187 15.40 -12.68 2.21
CA ALA A 187 14.87 -13.39 1.05
C ALA A 187 14.37 -14.80 1.39
N GLU A 188 15.08 -15.55 2.24
CA GLU A 188 14.65 -16.88 2.74
C GLU A 188 13.30 -16.82 3.45
N LYS A 189 13.02 -15.71 4.14
CA LYS A 189 11.74 -15.46 4.86
C LYS A 189 10.71 -14.72 4.00
N LYS A 190 10.96 -14.53 2.70
CA LYS A 190 10.12 -13.73 1.79
C LYS A 190 9.87 -12.32 2.32
N ALA A 191 10.90 -11.70 2.90
CA ALA A 191 10.91 -10.33 3.36
C ALA A 191 11.80 -9.48 2.45
N GLU A 192 11.53 -8.20 2.38
CA GLU A 192 12.30 -7.22 1.62
C GLU A 192 13.07 -6.29 2.59
N VAL A 193 14.22 -5.82 2.17
CA VAL A 193 15.00 -4.81 2.90
C VAL A 193 15.00 -3.51 2.10
N VAL A 194 14.72 -2.42 2.76
CA VAL A 194 14.74 -1.07 2.19
C VAL A 194 15.82 -0.25 2.90
N PHE A 195 16.71 0.33 2.13
CA PHE A 195 17.77 1.18 2.68
C PHE A 195 17.45 2.65 2.51
N GLN A 196 17.53 3.39 3.61
CA GLN A 196 17.75 4.83 3.57
C GLN A 196 19.25 5.07 3.41
N SER A 197 19.64 5.94 2.44
CA SER A 197 21.04 6.15 2.07
C SER A 197 21.75 4.82 1.73
N PRO A 198 21.39 4.16 0.62
CA PRO A 198 21.86 2.81 0.32
C PRO A 198 23.38 2.75 0.19
N PRO A 199 24.00 1.65 0.61
CA PRO A 199 25.44 1.45 0.47
C PRO A 199 25.84 1.42 -1.02
N PRO A 200 27.07 1.81 -1.37
CA PRO A 200 27.58 1.72 -2.74
C PRO A 200 27.83 0.25 -3.12
N LEU A 201 26.82 -0.42 -3.64
CA LEU A 201 26.86 -1.86 -3.88
C LEU A 201 26.47 -2.29 -5.30
N VAL A 202 26.94 -3.49 -5.64
CA VAL A 202 26.68 -4.17 -6.91
C VAL A 202 25.33 -4.92 -6.91
N ARG A 203 24.71 -5.18 -5.74
CA ARG A 203 23.41 -5.85 -5.61
C ARG A 203 22.27 -4.85 -5.86
N ASN A 204 21.18 -5.30 -6.45
CA ASN A 204 19.97 -4.51 -6.75
C ASN A 204 18.68 -5.17 -6.23
N ASP A 205 18.81 -6.17 -5.37
CA ASP A 205 17.73 -6.94 -4.75
C ASP A 205 17.27 -6.33 -3.41
N TYR A 206 17.33 -5.02 -3.29
CA TYR A 206 16.84 -4.24 -2.15
C TYR A 206 16.02 -3.03 -2.61
N GLY A 207 15.26 -2.46 -1.68
CA GLY A 207 14.54 -1.21 -1.88
C GLY A 207 15.35 0.01 -1.48
N ILE A 208 14.93 1.17 -1.99
CA ILE A 208 15.51 2.49 -1.64
C ILE A 208 14.42 3.35 -1.01
N HIS A 209 14.73 3.94 0.15
CA HIS A 209 13.89 4.95 0.78
C HIS A 209 14.50 6.33 0.59
N LEU A 210 13.74 7.22 -0.04
CA LEU A 210 14.11 8.62 -0.22
C LEU A 210 13.64 9.42 1.01
N ASN A 211 14.58 9.88 1.83
CA ASN A 211 14.27 10.89 2.83
C ASN A 211 13.92 12.22 2.14
N HIS A 212 13.52 13.24 2.91
CA HIS A 212 13.14 14.55 2.40
C HIS A 212 14.15 15.13 1.40
N GLU A 213 15.43 15.18 1.75
CA GLU A 213 16.45 15.77 0.89
C GLU A 213 16.66 14.98 -0.40
N ALA A 214 16.68 13.66 -0.32
CA ALA A 214 16.82 12.79 -1.48
C ALA A 214 15.61 12.91 -2.41
N LEU A 215 14.38 12.95 -1.85
CA LEU A 215 13.16 13.18 -2.63
C LEU A 215 13.17 14.52 -3.36
N VAL A 216 13.58 15.61 -2.68
CA VAL A 216 13.65 16.95 -3.29
C VAL A 216 14.66 16.99 -4.45
N LYS A 217 15.79 16.30 -4.33
CA LYS A 217 16.84 16.23 -5.35
C LYS A 217 16.55 15.25 -6.49
N ALA A 218 15.67 14.26 -6.28
CA ALA A 218 15.38 13.23 -7.28
C ALA A 218 14.64 13.82 -8.50
N HIS A 219 15.10 13.50 -9.71
CA HIS A 219 14.47 13.84 -10.98
C HIS A 219 13.80 12.63 -11.64
N GLU A 220 14.26 11.42 -11.32
CA GLU A 220 13.75 10.15 -11.80
C GLU A 220 13.72 9.11 -10.68
N LYS A 221 12.87 8.09 -10.82
CA LYS A 221 12.78 6.98 -9.87
C LYS A 221 14.08 6.19 -9.88
N PRO A 222 14.75 6.00 -8.72
CA PRO A 222 15.93 5.14 -8.63
C PRO A 222 15.65 3.73 -9.12
N ALA A 223 16.64 3.10 -9.78
CA ALA A 223 16.57 1.70 -10.16
C ALA A 223 16.77 0.83 -8.92
N ALA A 224 15.69 0.29 -8.37
CA ALA A 224 15.68 -0.57 -7.19
C ALA A 224 14.48 -1.51 -7.24
N GLN A 225 14.49 -2.57 -6.45
CA GLN A 225 13.38 -3.51 -6.32
C GLN A 225 12.09 -2.79 -5.86
N ARG A 226 12.23 -1.81 -4.96
CA ARG A 226 11.16 -0.97 -4.43
C ARG A 226 11.70 0.41 -4.09
N VAL A 227 10.91 1.44 -4.33
CA VAL A 227 11.24 2.82 -3.96
C VAL A 227 10.15 3.40 -3.11
N SER A 228 10.50 3.97 -1.97
CA SER A 228 9.58 4.70 -1.09
C SER A 228 10.12 6.08 -0.75
N ALA A 229 9.27 6.94 -0.22
CA ALA A 229 9.68 8.28 0.18
C ALA A 229 9.00 8.73 1.49
N SER A 230 9.74 9.43 2.36
CA SER A 230 9.15 10.22 3.44
C SER A 230 8.62 11.54 2.91
N CYS A 231 7.41 11.91 3.36
CA CYS A 231 6.75 13.16 3.01
C CYS A 231 6.17 13.83 4.25
N TYR A 232 6.30 15.16 4.31
CA TYR A 232 5.83 16.01 5.42
C TYR A 232 4.72 16.97 4.99
N ASN A 233 4.50 17.16 3.70
CA ASN A 233 3.59 18.17 3.15
C ASN A 233 3.01 17.75 1.78
N PRO A 234 1.96 18.45 1.28
CA PRO A 234 1.32 18.12 0.00
C PRO A 234 2.28 18.18 -1.21
N GLY A 235 3.23 19.10 -1.22
CA GLY A 235 4.18 19.25 -2.33
C GLY A 235 5.06 18.03 -2.51
N GLU A 236 5.53 17.47 -1.41
CA GLU A 236 6.32 16.23 -1.39
C GLU A 236 5.51 15.01 -1.78
N LEU A 237 4.25 14.92 -1.30
CA LEU A 237 3.32 13.86 -1.71
C LEU A 237 3.14 13.82 -3.23
N PHE A 238 2.84 14.97 -3.85
CA PHE A 238 2.68 15.05 -5.30
C PHE A 238 3.99 14.79 -6.05
N LYS A 239 5.13 15.21 -5.49
CA LYS A 239 6.43 14.91 -6.09
C LYS A 239 6.73 13.41 -6.04
N ALA A 240 6.50 12.75 -4.90
CA ALA A 240 6.68 11.32 -4.74
C ALA A 240 5.79 10.52 -5.72
N GLN A 241 4.51 10.92 -5.85
CA GLN A 241 3.61 10.30 -6.82
C GLN A 241 4.09 10.49 -8.27
N ARG A 242 4.52 11.70 -8.67
CA ARG A 242 5.04 11.94 -10.03
C ARG A 242 6.34 11.21 -10.30
N LEU A 243 7.16 11.00 -9.28
CA LEU A 243 8.39 10.21 -9.38
C LEU A 243 8.09 8.71 -9.56
N GLY A 244 6.85 8.28 -9.23
CA GLY A 244 6.40 6.90 -9.34
C GLY A 244 6.94 6.01 -8.23
N VAL A 245 7.08 6.54 -6.99
CA VAL A 245 7.46 5.70 -5.84
C VAL A 245 6.35 4.67 -5.55
N ASP A 246 6.72 3.52 -4.99
CA ASP A 246 5.79 2.40 -4.77
C ASP A 246 4.90 2.64 -3.53
N PHE A 247 5.36 3.41 -2.56
CA PHE A 247 4.57 3.89 -1.42
C PHE A 247 5.21 5.11 -0.74
N ILE A 248 4.41 5.79 0.07
CA ILE A 248 4.82 6.97 0.84
C ILE A 248 4.75 6.66 2.34
N ILE A 249 5.68 7.24 3.10
CA ILE A 249 5.61 7.36 4.55
C ILE A 249 5.29 8.82 4.87
N LEU A 250 4.09 9.08 5.38
CA LEU A 250 3.63 10.42 5.74
C LEU A 250 3.80 10.64 7.23
N GLU A 251 4.56 11.66 7.61
CA GLU A 251 5.01 11.88 8.97
C GLU A 251 5.30 13.36 9.29
N PRO A 252 5.32 13.75 10.59
CA PRO A 252 4.89 12.98 11.73
C PRO A 252 3.37 13.04 11.91
N VAL A 253 2.72 11.92 12.24
CA VAL A 253 1.27 11.91 12.49
C VAL A 253 0.95 12.39 13.90
N LEU A 254 1.70 11.88 14.90
CA LEU A 254 1.56 12.27 16.29
C LEU A 254 2.86 12.91 16.80
N MET A 255 2.75 13.71 17.85
CA MET A 255 3.94 14.30 18.51
C MET A 255 4.76 13.21 19.18
N ASN A 256 6.07 13.23 18.97
CA ASN A 256 7.03 12.44 19.72
C ASN A 256 8.26 13.26 20.08
N LEU A 257 9.08 12.74 21.01
CA LEU A 257 10.29 13.40 21.48
C LEU A 257 11.37 13.55 20.38
N PHE A 258 11.22 12.86 19.26
CA PHE A 258 12.15 12.84 18.13
C PHE A 258 11.64 13.60 16.92
N SER A 259 10.47 14.25 17.02
CA SER A 259 9.92 15.09 15.94
C SER A 259 10.79 16.34 15.80
N THR A 260 11.75 16.30 14.90
CA THR A 260 12.71 17.39 14.67
C THR A 260 12.07 18.43 13.74
N GLY A 261 11.44 19.45 14.32
CA GLY A 261 11.08 20.67 13.59
C GLY A 261 9.80 20.65 12.77
N HIS A 262 9.07 19.54 12.69
CA HIS A 262 7.78 19.45 12.02
C HIS A 262 6.64 19.33 13.04
N GLU A 263 5.55 20.08 12.82
CA GLU A 263 4.32 19.93 13.60
C GLU A 263 3.63 18.61 13.23
N ALA A 264 3.02 17.97 14.25
CA ALA A 264 2.25 16.75 14.01
C ALA A 264 1.00 17.05 13.18
N LEU A 265 0.76 16.23 12.17
CA LEU A 265 -0.38 16.35 11.27
C LEU A 265 -1.72 16.10 11.98
N GLY A 266 -1.74 15.16 12.93
CA GLY A 266 -2.95 14.57 13.43
C GLY A 266 -3.69 13.73 12.39
N TRP A 267 -4.55 12.84 12.85
CA TRP A 267 -5.26 11.90 11.97
C TRP A 267 -6.14 12.56 10.90
N PRO A 268 -6.90 13.65 11.18
CA PRO A 268 -7.73 14.28 10.15
C PRO A 268 -6.92 14.87 8.98
N MET A 269 -5.78 15.50 9.28
CA MET A 269 -4.91 16.04 8.23
C MET A 269 -4.22 14.90 7.46
N PHE A 270 -3.76 13.85 8.15
CA PHE A 270 -3.24 12.63 7.51
C PHE A 270 -4.23 12.09 6.49
N GLN A 271 -5.50 11.89 6.88
CA GLN A 271 -6.54 11.39 5.98
C GLN A 271 -6.74 12.30 4.76
N SER A 272 -6.81 13.62 4.99
CA SER A 272 -6.97 14.59 3.91
C SER A 272 -5.81 14.55 2.91
N LEU A 273 -4.59 14.33 3.38
CA LEU A 273 -3.40 14.25 2.54
C LEU A 273 -3.29 12.91 1.82
N ALA A 274 -3.49 11.80 2.52
CA ALA A 274 -3.45 10.46 1.95
C ALA A 274 -4.48 10.27 0.81
N ALA A 275 -5.65 10.89 0.94
CA ALA A 275 -6.69 10.84 -0.09
C ALA A 275 -6.36 11.60 -1.39
N ARG A 276 -5.25 12.35 -1.44
CA ARG A 276 -4.84 13.14 -2.62
C ARG A 276 -3.88 12.42 -3.55
N VAL A 277 -3.43 11.23 -3.17
CA VAL A 277 -2.48 10.44 -3.96
C VAL A 277 -3.04 9.06 -4.24
N ASN A 278 -2.65 8.47 -5.37
CA ASN A 278 -3.11 7.16 -5.84
C ASN A 278 -2.12 6.03 -5.50
N ILE A 279 -1.31 6.22 -4.49
CA ILE A 279 -0.32 5.24 -4.04
C ILE A 279 -0.47 4.98 -2.54
N PRO A 280 -0.10 3.80 -2.04
CA PRO A 280 -0.24 3.47 -0.63
C PRO A 280 0.52 4.45 0.27
N VAL A 281 -0.12 4.88 1.37
CA VAL A 281 0.46 5.84 2.33
C VAL A 281 0.51 5.20 3.72
N TYR A 282 1.69 5.12 4.30
CA TYR A 282 1.88 4.67 5.68
C TYR A 282 1.92 5.85 6.64
N ALA A 283 1.38 5.64 7.83
CA ALA A 283 1.49 6.59 8.93
C ALA A 283 2.79 6.34 9.71
N SER A 284 3.54 7.40 10.01
CA SER A 284 4.75 7.35 10.84
C SER A 284 4.84 8.56 11.78
N GLY A 285 5.79 8.52 12.70
CA GLY A 285 6.02 9.59 13.68
C GLY A 285 5.01 9.56 14.83
N GLY A 286 5.48 9.13 16.00
CA GLY A 286 4.69 9.05 17.23
C GLY A 286 3.67 7.91 17.30
N VAL A 287 3.55 7.10 16.26
CA VAL A 287 2.61 5.98 16.17
C VAL A 287 3.28 4.66 16.55
N SER A 288 2.47 3.72 17.01
CA SER A 288 2.85 2.37 17.43
C SER A 288 1.88 1.33 16.83
N GLU A 289 2.15 0.05 17.00
CA GLU A 289 1.29 -1.03 16.53
C GLU A 289 -0.15 -0.91 17.03
N LYS A 290 -0.36 -0.38 18.24
CA LYS A 290 -1.68 -0.14 18.83
C LYS A 290 -2.54 0.84 18.01
N ASP A 291 -1.89 1.68 17.23
CA ASP A 291 -2.55 2.69 16.38
C ASP A 291 -2.90 2.14 15.00
N LEU A 292 -2.56 0.87 14.67
CA LEU A 292 -2.76 0.30 13.33
C LEU A 292 -4.20 0.37 12.87
N GLU A 293 -5.15 -0.03 13.71
CA GLU A 293 -6.57 -0.02 13.34
C GLU A 293 -7.05 1.41 13.09
N LEU A 294 -6.70 2.33 13.97
CA LEU A 294 -7.01 3.76 13.82
C LEU A 294 -6.37 4.35 12.55
N ALA A 295 -5.10 4.05 12.30
CA ALA A 295 -4.41 4.49 11.09
C ALA A 295 -5.15 4.04 9.82
N ARG A 296 -5.61 2.80 9.80
CA ARG A 296 -6.37 2.25 8.68
C ARG A 296 -7.75 2.89 8.52
N GLU A 297 -8.43 3.24 9.61
CA GLU A 297 -9.69 4.01 9.56
C GLU A 297 -9.48 5.39 8.90
N TYR A 298 -8.32 5.99 9.11
CA TYR A 298 -7.92 7.24 8.48
C TYR A 298 -7.25 7.08 7.10
N GLY A 299 -7.33 5.89 6.50
CA GLY A 299 -6.91 5.63 5.13
C GLY A 299 -5.41 5.30 4.97
N ALA A 300 -4.71 5.00 6.06
CA ALA A 300 -3.34 4.49 5.96
C ALA A 300 -3.33 3.06 5.41
N GLN A 301 -2.32 2.73 4.61
CA GLN A 301 -1.95 1.35 4.27
C GLN A 301 -1.58 0.56 5.54
N GLY A 302 -0.89 1.21 6.46
CA GLY A 302 -0.39 0.65 7.69
C GLY A 302 0.47 1.65 8.45
N ILE A 303 1.36 1.14 9.28
CA ILE A 303 2.25 1.92 10.14
C ILE A 303 3.71 1.61 9.85
N ALA A 304 4.55 2.66 9.85
CA ALA A 304 6.01 2.56 9.86
C ALA A 304 6.54 3.03 11.22
N SER A 305 7.23 2.15 11.96
CA SER A 305 7.70 2.48 13.32
C SER A 305 8.89 1.63 13.76
N THR A 306 9.69 2.20 14.66
CA THR A 306 10.72 1.48 15.43
C THR A 306 10.16 0.71 16.62
N SER A 307 8.92 1.01 17.02
CA SER A 307 8.26 0.50 18.25
C SER A 307 7.27 -0.64 17.94
N LEU A 308 7.48 -1.38 16.85
CA LEU A 308 6.74 -2.58 16.54
C LEU A 308 7.35 -3.76 17.30
N SER A 309 6.49 -4.52 17.97
CA SER A 309 6.85 -5.75 18.71
C SER A 309 6.89 -6.95 17.76
#